data_10420c5571d411c7538348b44127c6b3
#
_entry.id   10420c5571d411c7538348b44127c6b3
#
_cell.length_a   1.000
_cell.length_b   1.000
_cell.length_c   1.000
_cell.angle_alpha   90.00
_cell.angle_beta   90.00
_cell.angle_gamma   90.00
#
_symmetry.space_group_name_H-M   'P 1'
#
loop_
_entity.id
_entity.type
_entity.pdbx_description
1 polymer ?
#
loop_
_entity_poly.entity_id
_entity_poly.type
_entity_poly.pdbx_seq_one_letter_code
_entity_poly.pdbx_strand_id
1 'polypeptide(L)'
;MRSILNIYWDSEVPIYNISQSELQKKGINSLLLDVDGTLVNRKSNMIPKAVKNWIIESKKLFSLYLISNNPSKKRIAKIAKELNLRYKYNASKPRKKVTLSAIKEIGREPKNIAIIGDRIFTDIIVGNRCDIKTILVKRLNRDGLPIKFNLTLTIEKLISHFIK
;
A
#
# COMPACT_ATOMS: atom_id res chain seq x y z
N MET A 1 -9.44 6.21 -21.38
CA MET A 1 -9.31 6.63 -19.95
C MET A 1 -9.19 5.35 -19.10
N ARG A 2 -8.20 5.22 -18.25
CA ARG A 2 -8.14 4.04 -17.34
C ARG A 2 -9.26 4.16 -16.31
N SER A 3 -9.99 3.07 -16.05
CA SER A 3 -10.97 3.05 -14.95
C SER A 3 -10.26 3.36 -13.62
N ILE A 4 -10.87 4.17 -12.76
CA ILE A 4 -10.36 4.46 -11.42
C ILE A 4 -10.28 3.23 -10.52
N LEU A 5 -10.95 2.15 -10.91
CA LEU A 5 -10.97 0.84 -10.23
C LEU A 5 -9.98 -0.16 -10.83
N ASN A 6 -9.18 0.25 -11.83
CA ASN A 6 -8.21 -0.63 -12.47
C ASN A 6 -7.11 -1.05 -11.50
N ILE A 7 -6.95 -2.35 -11.29
CA ILE A 7 -5.85 -2.90 -10.50
C ILE A 7 -4.70 -3.21 -11.47
N TYR A 8 -3.56 -2.52 -11.33
CA TYR A 8 -2.39 -2.78 -12.18
C TYR A 8 -1.82 -4.17 -11.92
N TRP A 9 -1.78 -4.59 -10.66
CA TRP A 9 -1.36 -5.94 -10.26
C TRP A 9 -2.13 -6.41 -9.02
N ASP A 10 -2.98 -7.42 -9.18
CA ASP A 10 -3.55 -8.19 -8.05
C ASP A 10 -2.56 -9.31 -7.72
N SER A 11 -1.80 -9.14 -6.65
CA SER A 11 -0.72 -10.06 -6.31
C SER A 11 -1.20 -11.37 -5.69
N GLU A 12 -2.41 -11.36 -5.12
CA GLU A 12 -3.01 -12.48 -4.38
C GLU A 12 -2.15 -13.04 -3.24
N VAL A 13 -1.12 -12.30 -2.82
CA VAL A 13 -0.23 -12.64 -1.70
C VAL A 13 -0.13 -11.48 -0.71
N PRO A 14 0.31 -11.71 0.54
CA PRO A 14 0.65 -10.63 1.46
C PRO A 14 1.89 -9.89 0.97
N ILE A 15 2.07 -8.64 1.44
CA ILE A 15 3.15 -7.77 0.96
C ILE A 15 4.55 -8.42 1.06
N TYR A 16 4.81 -9.18 2.10
CA TYR A 16 6.12 -9.80 2.33
C TYR A 16 6.44 -10.97 1.37
N ASN A 17 5.48 -11.38 0.56
CA ASN A 17 5.68 -12.37 -0.52
C ASN A 17 5.76 -11.72 -1.91
N ILE A 18 5.68 -10.38 -2.01
CA ILE A 18 5.90 -9.68 -3.28
C ILE A 18 7.38 -9.74 -3.63
N SER A 19 7.69 -10.24 -4.82
CA SER A 19 9.04 -10.29 -5.36
C SER A 19 9.56 -8.89 -5.72
N GLN A 20 10.69 -8.50 -5.13
CA GLN A 20 11.36 -7.23 -5.47
C GLN A 20 11.81 -7.22 -6.94
N SER A 21 12.26 -8.36 -7.47
CA SER A 21 12.67 -8.46 -8.88
C SER A 21 11.51 -8.23 -9.84
N GLU A 22 10.29 -8.68 -9.49
CA GLU A 22 9.10 -8.38 -10.30
C GLU A 22 8.70 -6.91 -10.26
N LEU A 23 8.84 -6.25 -9.10
CA LEU A 23 8.64 -4.81 -9.00
C LEU A 23 9.60 -4.05 -9.91
N GLN A 24 10.89 -4.44 -9.93
CA GLN A 24 11.90 -3.83 -10.79
C GLN A 24 11.61 -4.08 -12.28
N LYS A 25 11.24 -5.31 -12.68
CA LYS A 25 10.84 -5.64 -14.06
C LYS A 25 9.64 -4.80 -14.54
N LYS A 26 8.76 -4.41 -13.62
CA LYS A 26 7.63 -3.51 -13.91
C LYS A 26 8.03 -2.03 -13.95
N GLY A 27 9.31 -1.69 -13.85
CA GLY A 27 9.82 -0.32 -13.88
C GLY A 27 9.44 0.50 -12.65
N ILE A 28 9.21 -0.17 -11.51
CA ILE A 28 8.91 0.49 -10.23
C ILE A 28 10.24 0.74 -9.51
N ASN A 29 10.42 1.94 -8.99
CA ASN A 29 11.57 2.35 -8.19
C ASN A 29 11.19 3.00 -6.86
N SER A 30 9.91 3.26 -6.66
CA SER A 30 9.40 3.88 -5.43
C SER A 30 8.04 3.28 -5.04
N LEU A 31 7.84 3.09 -3.73
CA LEU A 31 6.65 2.46 -3.20
C LEU A 31 5.99 3.34 -2.14
N LEU A 32 4.71 3.65 -2.33
CA LEU A 32 3.82 4.12 -1.29
C LEU A 32 3.17 2.90 -0.63
N LEU A 33 3.34 2.74 0.67
CA LEU A 33 2.88 1.58 1.41
C LEU A 33 1.74 1.97 2.34
N ASP A 34 0.56 1.37 2.14
CA ASP A 34 -0.48 1.43 3.16
C ASP A 34 -0.03 0.71 4.43
N VAL A 35 -0.62 1.07 5.57
CA VAL A 35 -0.18 0.54 6.88
C VAL A 35 -1.16 -0.48 7.43
N ASP A 36 -2.41 -0.07 7.67
CA ASP A 36 -3.40 -0.88 8.39
C ASP A 36 -4.04 -1.96 7.52
N GLY A 37 -3.67 -3.19 7.71
CA GLY A 37 -4.08 -4.34 6.90
C GLY A 37 -3.00 -4.78 5.92
N THR A 38 -2.08 -3.90 5.58
CA THR A 38 -1.00 -4.14 4.61
C THR A 38 0.32 -4.51 5.28
N LEU A 39 0.82 -3.68 6.19
CA LEU A 39 2.06 -3.91 6.94
C LEU A 39 1.80 -4.48 8.34
N VAL A 40 0.73 -4.03 8.96
CA VAL A 40 0.33 -4.43 10.31
C VAL A 40 -1.18 -4.66 10.36
N ASN A 41 -1.63 -5.50 11.28
CA ASN A 41 -3.06 -5.57 11.57
C ASN A 41 -3.56 -4.26 12.19
N ARG A 42 -4.76 -3.81 11.82
CA ARG A 42 -5.35 -2.56 12.29
C ARG A 42 -5.45 -2.46 13.83
N LYS A 43 -5.60 -3.58 14.51
CA LYS A 43 -5.73 -3.67 15.97
C LYS A 43 -4.41 -3.99 16.68
N SER A 44 -3.28 -4.05 15.95
CA SER A 44 -1.95 -4.34 16.47
C SER A 44 -0.98 -3.21 16.17
N ASN A 45 -0.01 -3.00 17.05
CA ASN A 45 1.13 -2.12 16.78
C ASN A 45 2.41 -2.93 16.47
N MET A 46 2.32 -4.25 16.54
CA MET A 46 3.45 -5.13 16.30
C MET A 46 3.59 -5.40 14.79
N ILE A 47 4.76 -5.10 14.27
CA ILE A 47 5.09 -5.36 12.87
C ILE A 47 5.57 -6.81 12.75
N PRO A 48 4.95 -7.65 11.91
CA PRO A 48 5.39 -9.01 11.69
C PRO A 48 6.84 -9.09 11.22
N LYS A 49 7.60 -10.10 11.68
CA LYS A 49 9.01 -10.29 11.30
C LYS A 49 9.19 -10.39 9.78
N ALA A 50 8.28 -11.10 9.10
CA ALA A 50 8.29 -11.22 7.65
C ALA A 50 8.18 -9.86 6.93
N VAL A 51 7.30 -8.97 7.44
CA VAL A 51 7.17 -7.60 6.92
C VAL A 51 8.44 -6.79 7.15
N LYS A 52 9.04 -6.86 8.35
CA LYS A 52 10.31 -6.15 8.64
C LYS A 52 11.41 -6.59 7.68
N ASN A 53 11.58 -7.88 7.47
CA ASN A 53 12.59 -8.43 6.57
C ASN A 53 12.35 -7.95 5.13
N TRP A 54 11.11 -8.01 4.66
CA TRP A 54 10.75 -7.52 3.32
C TRP A 54 11.05 -6.02 3.15
N ILE A 55 10.73 -5.20 4.15
CA ILE A 55 11.05 -3.75 4.15
C ILE A 55 12.56 -3.53 4.10
N ILE A 56 13.35 -4.26 4.89
CA ILE A 56 14.82 -4.13 4.91
C ILE A 56 15.39 -4.41 3.52
N GLU A 57 15.00 -5.49 2.88
CA GLU A 57 15.47 -5.82 1.53
C GLU A 57 14.95 -4.83 0.48
N SER A 58 13.70 -4.44 0.57
CA SER A 58 13.10 -3.49 -0.37
C SER A 58 13.73 -2.09 -0.29
N LYS A 59 14.20 -1.64 0.87
CA LYS A 59 14.91 -0.36 1.03
C LYS A 59 16.22 -0.29 0.25
N LYS A 60 16.83 -1.42 -0.07
CA LYS A 60 18.07 -1.46 -0.87
C LYS A 60 17.80 -1.12 -2.35
N LEU A 61 16.57 -1.31 -2.80
CA LEU A 61 16.18 -1.26 -4.22
C LEU A 61 15.17 -0.14 -4.54
N PHE A 62 14.39 0.28 -3.55
CA PHE A 62 13.26 1.21 -3.73
C PHE A 62 13.29 2.35 -2.72
N SER A 63 12.79 3.51 -3.12
CA SER A 63 12.39 4.55 -2.19
C SER A 63 11.04 4.17 -1.57
N LEU A 64 10.99 4.00 -0.24
CA LEU A 64 9.77 3.61 0.47
C LEU A 64 9.17 4.76 1.26
N TYR A 65 7.85 4.86 1.26
CA TYR A 65 7.09 5.89 1.96
C TYR A 65 5.78 5.32 2.52
N LEU A 66 5.45 5.59 3.78
CA LEU A 66 4.19 5.13 4.39
C LEU A 66 3.07 6.13 4.15
N ILE A 67 1.88 5.63 3.81
CA ILE A 67 0.69 6.45 3.64
C ILE A 67 -0.54 5.78 4.27
N SER A 68 -1.09 6.35 5.33
CA SER A 68 -2.17 5.74 6.10
C SER A 68 -3.38 6.66 6.27
N ASN A 69 -4.59 6.08 6.20
CA ASN A 69 -5.83 6.76 6.58
C ASN A 69 -6.02 6.86 8.10
N ASN A 70 -5.18 6.20 8.88
CA ASN A 70 -5.28 6.21 10.33
C ASN A 70 -5.09 7.65 10.87
N PRO A 71 -5.99 8.17 11.70
CA PRO A 71 -5.89 9.52 12.24
C PRO A 71 -4.86 9.62 13.37
N SER A 72 -4.43 8.51 13.96
CA SER A 72 -3.47 8.50 15.07
C SER A 72 -2.03 8.75 14.58
N LYS A 73 -1.60 10.01 14.66
CA LYS A 73 -0.21 10.39 14.38
C LYS A 73 0.78 9.57 15.21
N LYS A 74 0.50 9.41 16.52
CA LYS A 74 1.36 8.66 17.45
C LYS A 74 1.60 7.22 17.00
N ARG A 75 0.52 6.54 16.55
CA ARG A 75 0.60 5.16 16.05
C ARG A 75 1.43 5.07 14.78
N ILE A 76 1.13 5.89 13.79
CA ILE A 76 1.81 5.82 12.49
C ILE A 76 3.27 6.26 12.63
N ALA A 77 3.56 7.29 13.42
CA ALA A 77 4.93 7.71 13.74
C ALA A 77 5.75 6.61 14.41
N LYS A 78 5.16 5.84 15.33
CA LYS A 78 5.84 4.70 15.99
C LYS A 78 6.23 3.63 14.96
N ILE A 79 5.30 3.24 14.08
CA ILE A 79 5.55 2.25 13.02
C ILE A 79 6.62 2.77 12.06
N ALA A 80 6.50 4.03 11.63
CA ALA A 80 7.45 4.66 10.73
C ALA A 80 8.86 4.73 11.31
N LYS A 81 8.97 5.08 12.60
CA LYS A 81 10.26 5.09 13.33
C LYS A 81 10.89 3.70 13.39
N GLU A 82 10.10 2.68 13.71
CA GLU A 82 10.57 1.29 13.80
C GLU A 82 11.08 0.77 12.45
N LEU A 83 10.42 1.17 11.33
CA LEU A 83 10.82 0.81 9.98
C LEU A 83 11.87 1.77 9.38
N ASN A 84 12.17 2.89 10.07
CA ASN A 84 12.99 3.98 9.56
C ASN A 84 12.53 4.45 8.17
N LEU A 85 11.25 4.87 8.08
CA LEU A 85 10.59 5.35 6.86
C LEU A 85 9.91 6.70 7.07
N ARG A 86 9.85 7.51 6.01
CA ARG A 86 9.00 8.70 5.96
C ARG A 86 7.53 8.28 5.91
N TYR A 87 6.62 9.14 6.39
CA TYR A 87 5.20 8.81 6.46
C TYR A 87 4.26 10.01 6.32
N LYS A 88 3.04 9.73 5.88
CA LYS A 88 1.86 10.59 6.05
C LYS A 88 0.78 9.78 6.78
N TYR A 89 0.15 10.40 7.77
CA TYR A 89 -1.04 9.87 8.45
C TYR A 89 -2.28 10.67 8.04
N ASN A 90 -3.48 10.21 8.41
CA ASN A 90 -4.75 10.85 8.08
C ASN A 90 -4.87 11.24 6.59
N ALA A 91 -4.43 10.35 5.72
CA ALA A 91 -4.29 10.62 4.30
C ALA A 91 -5.63 10.78 3.56
N SER A 92 -6.73 10.34 4.19
CA SER A 92 -8.09 10.45 3.65
C SER A 92 -8.25 9.84 2.24
N LYS A 93 -7.49 8.77 1.93
CA LYS A 93 -7.66 8.02 0.68
C LYS A 93 -9.14 7.58 0.54
N PRO A 94 -9.78 7.75 -0.59
CA PRO A 94 -9.24 7.97 -1.94
C PRO A 94 -9.05 9.43 -2.37
N ARG A 95 -9.10 10.41 -1.45
CA ARG A 95 -8.74 11.81 -1.77
C ARG A 95 -7.24 11.89 -2.10
N LYS A 96 -6.89 12.59 -3.19
CA LYS A 96 -5.50 12.59 -3.71
C LYS A 96 -4.54 13.57 -3.04
N LYS A 97 -5.03 14.56 -2.29
CA LYS A 97 -4.22 15.68 -1.77
C LYS A 97 -2.95 15.21 -1.01
N VAL A 98 -3.12 14.33 -0.03
CA VAL A 98 -1.99 13.84 0.80
C VAL A 98 -1.09 12.88 0.01
N THR A 99 -1.69 12.05 -0.85
CA THR A 99 -0.92 11.13 -1.72
C THR A 99 -0.05 11.90 -2.71
N LEU A 100 -0.56 12.96 -3.35
CA LEU A 100 0.23 13.83 -4.22
C LEU A 100 1.37 14.53 -3.48
N SER A 101 1.14 14.95 -2.22
CA SER A 101 2.21 15.50 -1.38
C SER A 101 3.32 14.47 -1.15
N ALA A 102 2.97 13.22 -0.86
CA ALA A 102 3.96 12.15 -0.68
C ALA A 102 4.72 11.86 -1.99
N ILE A 103 4.04 11.82 -3.13
CA ILE A 103 4.67 11.65 -4.45
C ILE A 103 5.66 12.77 -4.74
N LYS A 104 5.28 14.02 -4.45
CA LYS A 104 6.18 15.18 -4.61
C LYS A 104 7.43 15.06 -3.72
N GLU A 105 7.27 14.61 -2.49
CA GLU A 105 8.41 14.39 -1.56
C GLU A 105 9.31 13.22 -1.99
N ILE A 106 8.78 12.22 -2.68
CA ILE A 106 9.56 11.14 -3.28
C ILE A 106 10.42 11.68 -4.44
N GLY A 107 9.91 12.65 -5.20
CA GLY A 107 10.66 13.29 -6.28
C GLY A 107 10.95 12.37 -7.47
N ARG A 108 10.05 11.43 -7.76
CA ARG A 108 10.15 10.51 -8.91
C ARG A 108 8.93 10.64 -9.81
N GLU A 109 9.08 10.26 -11.06
CA GLU A 109 7.97 10.26 -12.01
C GLU A 109 6.86 9.29 -11.59
N PRO A 110 5.58 9.67 -11.68
CA PRO A 110 4.45 8.84 -11.27
C PRO A 110 4.45 7.45 -11.90
N LYS A 111 4.86 7.32 -13.18
CA LYS A 111 4.92 6.03 -13.88
C LYS A 111 5.86 5.00 -13.22
N ASN A 112 6.82 5.47 -12.40
CA ASN A 112 7.80 4.64 -11.69
C ASN A 112 7.45 4.43 -10.22
N ILE A 113 6.30 4.97 -9.78
CA ILE A 113 5.79 4.82 -8.41
C ILE A 113 4.65 3.81 -8.40
N ALA A 114 4.60 2.99 -7.36
CA ALA A 114 3.43 2.16 -7.09
C ALA A 114 2.91 2.40 -5.68
N ILE A 115 1.60 2.32 -5.50
CA ILE A 115 0.97 2.17 -4.19
C ILE A 115 0.65 0.70 -3.95
N ILE A 116 1.00 0.20 -2.77
CA ILE A 116 0.66 -1.15 -2.30
C ILE A 116 -0.33 -1.03 -1.15
N GLY A 117 -1.49 -1.67 -1.27
CA GLY A 117 -2.52 -1.66 -0.24
C GLY A 117 -3.48 -2.84 -0.35
N ASP A 118 -4.34 -3.00 0.65
CA ASP A 118 -5.25 -4.13 0.79
C ASP A 118 -6.71 -3.79 0.41
N ARG A 119 -6.98 -2.55 -0.06
CA ARG A 119 -8.33 -2.06 -0.33
C ARG A 119 -8.47 -1.36 -1.67
N ILE A 120 -9.51 -1.76 -2.42
CA ILE A 120 -9.80 -1.16 -3.73
C ILE A 120 -10.26 0.30 -3.57
N PHE A 121 -11.23 0.56 -2.69
CA PHE A 121 -11.88 1.87 -2.58
C PHE A 121 -11.02 2.94 -1.90
N THR A 122 -9.87 2.59 -1.37
CA THR A 122 -8.91 3.55 -0.84
C THR A 122 -7.62 3.57 -1.66
N ASP A 123 -6.89 2.47 -1.67
CA ASP A 123 -5.53 2.41 -2.19
C ASP A 123 -5.49 2.37 -3.72
N ILE A 124 -6.33 1.52 -4.32
CA ILE A 124 -6.38 1.40 -5.78
C ILE A 124 -6.97 2.67 -6.40
N ILE A 125 -8.09 3.18 -5.85
CA ILE A 125 -8.69 4.42 -6.37
C ILE A 125 -7.71 5.59 -6.26
N VAL A 126 -7.05 5.79 -5.10
CA VAL A 126 -6.13 6.93 -4.98
C VAL A 126 -4.92 6.78 -5.89
N GLY A 127 -4.40 5.57 -6.06
CA GLY A 127 -3.30 5.31 -6.98
C GLY A 127 -3.66 5.68 -8.42
N ASN A 128 -4.83 5.22 -8.91
CA ASN A 128 -5.31 5.56 -10.25
C ASN A 128 -5.58 7.07 -10.40
N ARG A 129 -6.12 7.73 -9.38
CA ARG A 129 -6.35 9.19 -9.38
C ARG A 129 -5.06 10.01 -9.37
N CYS A 130 -3.94 9.42 -8.96
CA CYS A 130 -2.62 10.02 -8.94
C CYS A 130 -1.72 9.54 -10.08
N ASP A 131 -2.27 8.77 -11.06
CA ASP A 131 -1.56 8.22 -12.21
C ASP A 131 -0.34 7.37 -11.85
N ILE A 132 -0.37 6.72 -10.68
CA ILE A 132 0.66 5.76 -10.25
C ILE A 132 0.17 4.32 -10.40
N LYS A 133 1.09 3.35 -10.41
CA LYS A 133 0.74 1.93 -10.45
C LYS A 133 0.08 1.50 -9.14
N THR A 134 -0.83 0.53 -9.21
CA THR A 134 -1.61 0.06 -8.06
C THR A 134 -1.42 -1.44 -7.86
N ILE A 135 -1.03 -1.83 -6.66
CA ILE A 135 -0.80 -3.23 -6.31
C ILE A 135 -1.71 -3.61 -5.14
N LEU A 136 -2.59 -4.56 -5.40
CA LEU A 136 -3.49 -5.10 -4.38
C LEU A 136 -2.84 -6.30 -3.70
N VAL A 137 -2.87 -6.34 -2.36
CA VAL A 137 -2.30 -7.42 -1.54
C VAL A 137 -3.32 -8.04 -0.62
N LYS A 138 -3.06 -9.25 -0.14
CA LYS A 138 -3.86 -9.87 0.91
C LYS A 138 -3.65 -9.17 2.25
N ARG A 139 -4.77 -8.88 2.91
CA ARG A 139 -4.79 -8.29 4.25
C ARG A 139 -4.18 -9.21 5.29
N LEU A 140 -3.47 -8.63 6.27
CA LEU A 140 -2.89 -9.35 7.40
C LEU A 140 -3.86 -9.42 8.59
N ASN A 141 -3.93 -10.59 9.24
CA ASN A 141 -4.59 -10.82 10.52
C ASN A 141 -3.69 -10.35 11.69
N ARG A 142 -4.10 -10.62 12.96
CA ARG A 142 -3.34 -10.21 14.14
C ARG A 142 -1.97 -10.87 14.25
N ASP A 143 -1.83 -12.08 13.73
CA ASP A 143 -0.60 -12.86 13.77
C ASP A 143 0.35 -12.52 12.60
N GLY A 144 -0.06 -11.59 11.74
CA GLY A 144 0.70 -11.20 10.56
C GLY A 144 0.56 -12.17 9.38
N LEU A 145 -0.42 -13.08 9.44
CA LEU A 145 -0.72 -14.01 8.36
C LEU A 145 -1.81 -13.45 7.42
N PRO A 146 -1.84 -13.86 6.14
CA PRO A 146 -2.87 -13.39 5.24
C PRO A 146 -4.24 -13.94 5.64
N ILE A 147 -5.26 -13.08 5.58
CA ILE A 147 -6.65 -13.47 5.80
C ILE A 147 -7.12 -14.30 4.61
N LYS A 148 -7.65 -15.50 4.85
CA LYS A 148 -8.18 -16.39 3.80
C LYS A 148 -9.43 -15.80 3.12
N PHE A 149 -10.32 -15.20 3.91
CA PHE A 149 -11.55 -14.59 3.42
C PHE A 149 -11.65 -13.15 3.95
N ASN A 150 -11.79 -12.19 3.05
CA ASN A 150 -11.94 -10.76 3.36
C ASN A 150 -13.26 -10.26 2.76
N LEU A 151 -14.33 -10.25 3.57
CA LEU A 151 -15.66 -9.83 3.15
C LEU A 151 -15.64 -8.40 2.53
N THR A 152 -14.89 -7.48 3.14
CA THR A 152 -14.77 -6.10 2.62
C THR A 152 -14.20 -6.11 1.20
N LEU A 153 -13.11 -6.83 0.96
CA LEU A 153 -12.51 -6.93 -0.36
C LEU A 153 -13.42 -7.65 -1.35
N THR A 154 -14.14 -8.69 -0.91
CA THR A 154 -15.11 -9.39 -1.76
C THR A 154 -16.20 -8.45 -2.23
N ILE A 155 -16.77 -7.64 -1.33
CA ILE A 155 -17.78 -6.63 -1.67
C ILE A 155 -17.19 -5.55 -2.59
N GLU A 156 -15.98 -5.07 -2.30
CA GLU A 156 -15.29 -4.09 -3.15
C GLU A 156 -15.06 -4.64 -4.57
N LYS A 157 -14.62 -5.90 -4.71
CA LYS A 157 -14.47 -6.57 -6.01
C LYS A 157 -15.80 -6.72 -6.76
N LEU A 158 -16.87 -7.13 -6.07
CA LEU A 158 -18.19 -7.22 -6.66
C LEU A 158 -18.67 -5.86 -7.20
N ILE A 159 -18.64 -4.83 -6.37
CA ILE A 159 -19.05 -3.48 -6.77
C ILE A 159 -18.18 -2.97 -7.93
N SER A 160 -16.87 -3.21 -7.90
CA SER A 160 -15.98 -2.80 -8.99
C SER A 160 -16.27 -3.48 -10.33
N HIS A 161 -16.86 -4.66 -10.30
CA HIS A 161 -17.28 -5.37 -11.50
C HIS A 161 -18.53 -4.75 -12.15
N PHE A 162 -19.45 -4.22 -11.33
CA PHE A 162 -20.69 -3.59 -11.82
C PHE A 162 -20.52 -2.13 -12.26
N ILE A 163 -19.40 -1.46 -11.87
CA ILE A 163 -19.16 -0.04 -12.19
C ILE A 163 -18.22 0.10 -13.42
N LYS A 164 -17.75 -1.00 -13.98
CA LYS A 164 -16.98 -0.98 -15.24
C LYS A 164 -17.90 -0.73 -16.42
#